data_a4939618325479b193bbdac1ae369937
#
_entry.id   a4939618325479b193bbdac1ae369937
#
_cell.length_a   1.000
_cell.length_b   1.000
_cell.length_c   1.000
_cell.angle_alpha   90.00
_cell.angle_beta   90.00
_cell.angle_gamma   90.00
#
_symmetry.space_group_name_H-M   'P 1'
#
loop_
_entity.id
_entity.type
_entity.pdbx_description
1 polymer ?
#
loop_
_entity_poly.entity_id
_entity_poly.type
_entity_poly.pdbx_seq_one_letter_code
_entity_poly.pdbx_strand_id
1 'polypeptide(L)'
;MKLDVLYRGPLASCNYGCAYCPFGKRVDDRAALDADRAAWSRFLGWLIARPAADELGVLVTPWGEALTRRWYQTGLAALTHLPQIRRAAVQTNLSARLDWITDADPRSLALWCTYHPGWTTLEKFVAQCRRLDGAGVHYSVGVVGQREHHAAAIALRAALPPETYVWINAVKTLAYTADELAAWTAIDPLFALNARRWPSRGQACGAGERVISVDGDGTMRRCHFIREPIGNLYAADWERALTPRACTAIDCHCHIGYAHLDYLELHKVFANGLLERIPVPEARAGHGLRLPVLQPRERGS
;
A
#
# COMPACT_ATOMS: atom_id res chain seq x y z
N MET A 1 -4.24 -0.07 -21.81
CA MET A 1 -2.92 -0.18 -21.16
C MET A 1 -3.05 -0.89 -19.82
N LYS A 2 -1.92 -1.35 -19.22
CA LYS A 2 -1.91 -1.88 -17.85
C LYS A 2 -1.05 -0.99 -16.96
N LEU A 3 -1.67 -0.38 -15.93
CA LEU A 3 -0.99 0.62 -15.09
C LEU A 3 -1.51 0.56 -13.65
N ASP A 4 -0.60 0.62 -12.69
CA ASP A 4 -0.91 0.83 -11.28
C ASP A 4 -0.65 2.29 -10.90
N VAL A 5 -1.63 2.92 -10.25
CA VAL A 5 -1.55 4.31 -9.80
C VAL A 5 -1.60 4.36 -8.28
N LEU A 6 -0.52 4.82 -7.68
CA LEU A 6 -0.43 5.08 -6.24
C LEU A 6 -0.86 6.53 -6.00
N TYR A 7 -2.14 6.75 -5.68
CA TYR A 7 -2.66 8.10 -5.46
C TYR A 7 -2.30 8.60 -4.06
N ARG A 8 -1.49 9.66 -4.02
CA ARG A 8 -1.07 10.36 -2.82
C ARG A 8 -1.76 11.71 -2.75
N GLY A 9 -3.06 11.72 -2.44
CA GLY A 9 -3.82 12.97 -2.25
C GLY A 9 -3.23 13.86 -1.14
N PRO A 10 -3.63 15.13 -1.09
CA PRO A 10 -3.09 16.09 -0.12
C PRO A 10 -3.57 15.87 1.32
N LEU A 11 -4.57 15.01 1.56
CA LEU A 11 -5.07 14.71 2.91
C LEU A 11 -3.94 14.33 3.85
N ALA A 12 -3.73 15.10 4.90
CA ALA A 12 -2.67 14.90 5.88
C ALA A 12 -3.19 14.52 7.27
N SER A 13 -4.45 14.83 7.59
CA SER A 13 -5.04 14.52 8.90
C SER A 13 -5.39 13.04 9.05
N CYS A 14 -5.07 12.51 10.22
CA CYS A 14 -5.44 11.18 10.66
C CYS A 14 -6.15 11.27 12.01
N ASN A 15 -7.10 10.37 12.28
CA ASN A 15 -7.77 10.28 13.56
C ASN A 15 -6.96 9.53 14.65
N TYR A 16 -5.78 8.98 14.29
CA TYR A 16 -4.81 8.41 15.22
C TYR A 16 -3.54 9.26 15.26
N GLY A 17 -2.93 9.37 16.45
CA GLY A 17 -1.70 10.12 16.69
C GLY A 17 -0.48 9.23 16.96
N CYS A 18 -0.34 8.09 16.31
CA CYS A 18 0.70 7.10 16.56
C CYS A 18 2.11 7.71 16.55
N ALA A 19 2.88 7.56 17.64
CA ALA A 19 4.19 8.18 17.78
C ALA A 19 5.20 7.72 16.72
N TYR A 20 5.09 6.46 16.30
CA TYR A 20 5.95 5.83 15.28
C TYR A 20 5.53 6.14 13.84
N CYS A 21 4.37 6.77 13.61
CA CYS A 21 3.92 7.09 12.27
C CYS A 21 4.67 8.33 11.75
N PRO A 22 5.36 8.27 10.60
CA PRO A 22 6.00 9.43 10.01
C PRO A 22 5.01 10.38 9.33
N PHE A 23 3.75 9.97 9.20
CA PHE A 23 2.66 10.66 8.51
C PHE A 23 1.58 11.10 9.51
N GLY A 24 0.53 11.76 9.03
CA GLY A 24 -0.66 12.04 9.85
C GLY A 24 -0.41 12.98 11.05
N LYS A 25 0.63 13.82 10.99
CA LYS A 25 0.99 14.78 12.07
C LYS A 25 0.35 16.16 11.91
N ARG A 26 -0.40 16.36 10.84
CA ARG A 26 -1.08 17.62 10.55
C ARG A 26 -2.57 17.48 10.77
N VAL A 27 -3.22 18.55 11.14
CA VAL A 27 -4.66 18.67 11.14
C VAL A 27 -5.03 19.57 9.97
N ASP A 28 -5.73 19.01 8.99
CA ASP A 28 -6.20 19.77 7.84
C ASP A 28 -7.35 20.67 8.30
N ASP A 29 -7.27 21.94 7.97
CA ASP A 29 -8.38 22.87 8.11
C ASP A 29 -9.43 22.65 7.00
N ARG A 30 -10.51 23.45 7.03
CA ARG A 30 -11.59 23.31 6.05
C ARG A 30 -11.09 23.54 4.61
N ALA A 31 -10.22 24.53 4.40
CA ALA A 31 -9.70 24.83 3.06
C ALA A 31 -8.85 23.69 2.52
N ALA A 32 -7.99 23.10 3.35
CA ALA A 32 -7.19 21.92 2.99
C ALA A 32 -8.07 20.70 2.67
N LEU A 33 -9.15 20.48 3.44
CA LEU A 33 -10.09 19.40 3.18
C LEU A 33 -10.91 19.61 1.90
N ASP A 34 -11.32 20.85 1.61
CA ASP A 34 -12.01 21.18 0.36
C ASP A 34 -11.08 21.01 -0.85
N ALA A 35 -9.80 21.38 -0.72
CA ALA A 35 -8.77 21.15 -1.73
C ALA A 35 -8.51 19.65 -1.96
N ASP A 36 -8.44 18.85 -0.90
CA ASP A 36 -8.31 17.39 -0.99
C ASP A 36 -9.51 16.76 -1.72
N ARG A 37 -10.72 17.15 -1.35
CA ARG A 37 -11.94 16.70 -2.02
C ARG A 37 -11.94 17.05 -3.50
N ALA A 38 -11.54 18.25 -3.87
CA ALA A 38 -11.46 18.71 -5.27
C ALA A 38 -10.41 17.91 -6.05
N ALA A 39 -9.21 17.69 -5.45
CA ALA A 39 -8.15 16.89 -6.04
C ALA A 39 -8.60 15.44 -6.28
N TRP A 40 -9.25 14.82 -5.30
CA TRP A 40 -9.82 13.48 -5.43
C TRP A 40 -10.89 13.41 -6.53
N SER A 41 -11.81 14.37 -6.57
CA SER A 41 -12.84 14.43 -7.61
C SER A 41 -12.24 14.56 -9.01
N ARG A 42 -11.18 15.36 -9.17
CA ARG A 42 -10.45 15.49 -10.44
C ARG A 42 -9.79 14.17 -10.84
N PHE A 43 -9.18 13.46 -9.88
CA PHE A 43 -8.57 12.16 -10.13
C PHE A 43 -9.61 11.10 -10.54
N LEU A 44 -10.76 11.07 -9.86
CA LEU A 44 -11.89 10.22 -10.28
C LEU A 44 -12.34 10.52 -11.70
N GLY A 45 -12.49 11.79 -12.06
CA GLY A 45 -12.86 12.21 -13.42
C GLY A 45 -11.87 11.71 -14.47
N TRP A 46 -10.57 11.75 -14.15
CA TRP A 46 -9.53 11.19 -15.02
C TRP A 46 -9.68 9.66 -15.18
N LEU A 47 -9.90 8.91 -14.11
CA LEU A 47 -10.12 7.46 -14.14
C LEU A 47 -11.35 7.08 -14.94
N ILE A 48 -12.47 7.80 -14.76
CA ILE A 48 -13.73 7.58 -15.49
C ILE A 48 -13.55 7.79 -17.00
N ALA A 49 -12.72 8.76 -17.39
CA ALA A 49 -12.45 9.06 -18.79
C ALA A 49 -11.50 8.06 -19.47
N ARG A 50 -10.95 7.07 -18.76
CA ARG A 50 -10.08 6.06 -19.38
C ARG A 50 -10.87 5.06 -20.22
N PRO A 51 -10.25 4.56 -21.32
CA PRO A 51 -10.88 3.51 -22.14
C PRO A 51 -11.23 2.27 -21.31
N ALA A 52 -12.36 1.65 -21.58
CA ALA A 52 -12.80 0.42 -20.92
C ALA A 52 -11.84 -0.78 -21.13
N ALA A 53 -11.00 -0.71 -22.15
CA ALA A 53 -9.97 -1.71 -22.45
C ALA A 53 -8.68 -1.54 -21.60
N ASP A 54 -8.57 -0.48 -20.79
CA ASP A 54 -7.45 -0.32 -19.86
C ASP A 54 -7.62 -1.26 -18.66
N GLU A 55 -6.49 -1.65 -18.07
CA GLU A 55 -6.42 -2.45 -16.83
C GLU A 55 -5.73 -1.63 -15.73
N LEU A 56 -6.50 -0.82 -15.01
CA LEU A 56 -5.95 0.07 -14.00
C LEU A 56 -6.08 -0.51 -12.60
N GLY A 57 -4.99 -0.50 -11.85
CA GLY A 57 -4.98 -0.68 -10.40
C GLY A 57 -4.79 0.68 -9.71
N VAL A 58 -5.57 0.94 -8.68
CA VAL A 58 -5.46 2.18 -7.91
C VAL A 58 -5.21 1.84 -6.44
N LEU A 59 -4.14 2.38 -5.85
CA LEU A 59 -3.92 2.36 -4.40
C LEU A 59 -4.05 3.77 -3.85
N VAL A 60 -5.09 4.00 -3.07
CA VAL A 60 -5.30 5.27 -2.33
C VAL A 60 -4.49 5.23 -1.04
N THR A 61 -3.49 6.10 -0.95
CA THR A 61 -2.55 6.12 0.18
C THR A 61 -2.10 7.56 0.51
N PRO A 62 -3.02 8.45 0.94
CA PRO A 62 -2.66 9.79 1.38
C PRO A 62 -1.80 9.77 2.65
N TRP A 63 -1.36 10.93 3.10
CA TRP A 63 -0.59 11.05 4.33
C TRP A 63 -1.42 10.79 5.59
N GLY A 64 -2.75 11.06 5.52
CA GLY A 64 -3.72 10.85 6.58
C GLY A 64 -4.57 9.58 6.38
N GLU A 65 -5.67 9.49 7.15
CA GLU A 65 -6.62 8.36 7.07
C GLU A 65 -7.75 8.68 6.08
N ALA A 66 -7.67 8.10 4.88
CA ALA A 66 -8.63 8.34 3.80
C ALA A 66 -10.07 8.00 4.18
N LEU A 67 -10.30 6.86 4.83
CA LEU A 67 -11.65 6.36 5.09
C LEU A 67 -12.42 7.14 6.18
N THR A 68 -11.78 8.09 6.87
CA THR A 68 -12.50 9.05 7.71
C THR A 68 -13.26 10.10 6.88
N ARG A 69 -13.07 10.13 5.57
CA ARG A 69 -13.64 11.10 4.64
C ARG A 69 -14.62 10.43 3.69
N ARG A 70 -15.86 10.91 3.69
CA ARG A 70 -16.94 10.31 2.88
C ARG A 70 -16.64 10.34 1.38
N TRP A 71 -15.95 11.36 0.88
CA TRP A 71 -15.62 11.44 -0.56
C TRP A 71 -14.69 10.32 -1.01
N TYR A 72 -13.76 9.83 -0.17
CA TYR A 72 -12.96 8.65 -0.48
C TYR A 72 -13.81 7.38 -0.47
N GLN A 73 -14.69 7.21 0.53
CA GLN A 73 -15.58 6.05 0.61
C GLN A 73 -16.45 5.93 -0.65
N THR A 74 -17.19 7.00 -1.00
CA THR A 74 -18.06 7.03 -2.18
C THR A 74 -17.27 6.88 -3.48
N GLY A 75 -16.10 7.51 -3.59
CA GLY A 75 -15.27 7.40 -4.79
C GLY A 75 -14.68 6.01 -4.97
N LEU A 76 -14.20 5.37 -3.89
CA LEU A 76 -13.72 3.98 -3.93
C LEU A 76 -14.84 3.03 -4.35
N ALA A 77 -16.04 3.14 -3.78
CA ALA A 77 -17.17 2.33 -4.20
C ALA A 77 -17.48 2.52 -5.69
N ALA A 78 -17.56 3.77 -6.17
CA ALA A 78 -17.82 4.06 -7.57
C ALA A 78 -16.74 3.48 -8.52
N LEU A 79 -15.46 3.54 -8.13
CA LEU A 79 -14.36 2.98 -8.92
C LEU A 79 -14.50 1.47 -9.15
N THR A 80 -15.03 0.73 -8.18
CA THR A 80 -15.16 -0.73 -8.29
C THR A 80 -16.10 -1.19 -9.41
N HIS A 81 -16.96 -0.33 -9.90
CA HIS A 81 -17.92 -0.62 -10.97
C HIS A 81 -17.43 -0.19 -12.36
N LEU A 82 -16.25 0.43 -12.46
CA LEU A 82 -15.69 0.84 -13.75
C LEU A 82 -14.97 -0.34 -14.40
N PRO A 83 -15.28 -0.67 -15.68
CA PRO A 83 -14.69 -1.84 -16.35
C PRO A 83 -13.17 -1.76 -16.48
N GLN A 84 -12.61 -0.56 -16.59
CA GLN A 84 -11.16 -0.35 -16.66
C GLN A 84 -10.44 -0.48 -15.29
N ILE A 85 -11.17 -0.58 -14.18
CA ILE A 85 -10.58 -0.70 -12.86
C ILE A 85 -10.54 -2.17 -12.44
N ARG A 86 -9.37 -2.79 -12.52
CA ARG A 86 -9.16 -4.17 -12.04
C ARG A 86 -9.06 -4.25 -10.51
N ARG A 87 -8.62 -3.18 -9.84
CA ARG A 87 -8.45 -3.10 -8.39
C ARG A 87 -8.54 -1.66 -7.89
N ALA A 88 -9.43 -1.41 -6.93
CA ALA A 88 -9.50 -0.19 -6.14
C ALA A 88 -9.09 -0.52 -4.71
N ALA A 89 -7.85 -0.20 -4.35
CA ALA A 89 -7.27 -0.51 -3.04
C ALA A 89 -7.09 0.77 -2.21
N VAL A 90 -7.14 0.63 -0.88
CA VAL A 90 -6.89 1.74 0.05
C VAL A 90 -6.10 1.27 1.27
N GLN A 91 -5.09 2.06 1.67
CA GLN A 91 -4.46 1.91 2.99
C GLN A 91 -5.33 2.56 4.06
N THR A 92 -5.56 1.83 5.17
CA THR A 92 -6.44 2.32 6.25
C THR A 92 -6.06 1.74 7.60
N ASN A 93 -6.32 2.50 8.66
CA ASN A 93 -6.29 2.02 10.04
C ASN A 93 -7.59 1.29 10.44
N LEU A 94 -8.51 1.13 9.50
CA LEU A 94 -9.80 0.43 9.63
C LEU A 94 -10.69 0.96 10.77
N SER A 95 -10.54 2.23 11.15
CA SER A 95 -11.34 2.85 12.22
C SER A 95 -12.68 3.42 11.75
N ALA A 96 -12.82 3.65 10.45
CA ALA A 96 -14.02 4.21 9.87
C ALA A 96 -15.16 3.19 9.81
N ARG A 97 -16.41 3.69 9.77
CA ARG A 97 -17.58 2.84 9.51
C ARG A 97 -17.47 2.25 8.10
N LEU A 98 -17.85 0.99 7.96
CA LEU A 98 -17.75 0.24 6.70
C LEU A 98 -19.09 0.12 5.95
N ASP A 99 -20.10 0.94 6.29
CA ASP A 99 -21.43 0.83 5.66
C ASP A 99 -21.36 1.06 4.13
N TRP A 100 -20.40 1.84 3.67
CA TRP A 100 -20.19 2.16 2.26
C TRP A 100 -19.72 0.95 1.40
N ILE A 101 -19.19 -0.12 2.02
CA ILE A 101 -18.73 -1.30 1.27
C ILE A 101 -19.88 -2.05 0.59
N THR A 102 -21.11 -1.87 1.05
CA THR A 102 -22.31 -2.44 0.41
C THR A 102 -22.57 -1.86 -0.99
N ASP A 103 -22.05 -0.66 -1.24
CA ASP A 103 -22.17 0.02 -2.53
C ASP A 103 -21.01 -0.32 -3.49
N ALA A 104 -20.06 -1.15 -3.05
CA ALA A 104 -18.86 -1.51 -3.84
C ALA A 104 -18.96 -2.93 -4.39
N ASP A 105 -18.30 -3.18 -5.54
CA ASP A 105 -18.07 -4.54 -6.03
C ASP A 105 -16.90 -5.16 -5.24
N PRO A 106 -17.15 -6.20 -4.40
CA PRO A 106 -16.11 -6.80 -3.56
C PRO A 106 -14.99 -7.46 -4.37
N ARG A 107 -15.24 -7.82 -5.65
CA ARG A 107 -14.22 -8.42 -6.53
C ARG A 107 -13.10 -7.44 -6.89
N SER A 108 -13.43 -6.15 -6.97
CA SER A 108 -12.50 -5.08 -7.33
C SER A 108 -12.04 -4.26 -6.13
N LEU A 109 -12.81 -4.25 -5.01
CA LEU A 109 -12.41 -3.55 -3.79
C LEU A 109 -11.35 -4.33 -3.02
N ALA A 110 -10.34 -3.62 -2.50
CA ALA A 110 -9.38 -4.22 -1.58
C ALA A 110 -8.90 -3.23 -0.50
N LEU A 111 -8.62 -3.76 0.70
CA LEU A 111 -8.14 -2.95 1.82
C LEU A 111 -6.78 -3.46 2.32
N TRP A 112 -5.85 -2.54 2.48
CA TRP A 112 -4.58 -2.76 3.16
C TRP A 112 -4.71 -2.18 4.57
N CYS A 113 -5.11 -3.01 5.52
CA CYS A 113 -5.47 -2.60 6.87
C CYS A 113 -4.26 -2.61 7.81
N THR A 114 -4.14 -1.61 8.68
CA THR A 114 -3.10 -1.58 9.72
C THR A 114 -3.76 -1.55 11.10
N TYR A 115 -3.49 -2.57 11.91
CA TYR A 115 -3.83 -2.57 13.32
C TYR A 115 -2.81 -1.75 14.11
N HIS A 116 -3.29 -0.81 14.89
CA HIS A 116 -2.48 0.08 15.72
C HIS A 116 -2.76 -0.20 17.20
N PRO A 117 -1.98 -1.08 17.88
CA PRO A 117 -2.11 -1.30 19.32
C PRO A 117 -2.05 0.02 20.09
N GLY A 118 -2.91 0.16 21.10
CA GLY A 118 -3.02 1.40 21.89
C GLY A 118 -3.97 2.46 21.32
N TRP A 119 -4.38 2.36 20.03
CA TRP A 119 -5.36 3.27 19.42
C TRP A 119 -6.72 2.63 19.20
N THR A 120 -6.76 1.33 19.05
CA THR A 120 -8.00 0.54 19.00
C THR A 120 -7.78 -0.78 19.73
N THR A 121 -8.84 -1.39 20.23
CA THR A 121 -8.75 -2.72 20.83
C THR A 121 -8.73 -3.80 19.74
N LEU A 122 -8.17 -4.97 20.06
CA LEU A 122 -8.13 -6.11 19.15
C LEU A 122 -9.55 -6.52 18.72
N GLU A 123 -10.49 -6.57 19.66
CA GLU A 123 -11.87 -6.98 19.42
C GLU A 123 -12.57 -6.05 18.43
N LYS A 124 -12.42 -4.72 18.58
CA LYS A 124 -12.99 -3.73 17.65
C LYS A 124 -12.39 -3.87 16.25
N PHE A 125 -11.07 -4.05 16.16
CA PHE A 125 -10.41 -4.20 14.88
C PHE A 125 -10.82 -5.51 14.18
N VAL A 126 -10.83 -6.63 14.90
CA VAL A 126 -11.26 -7.94 14.37
C VAL A 126 -12.74 -7.94 13.99
N ALA A 127 -13.59 -7.22 14.73
CA ALA A 127 -14.99 -7.07 14.35
C ALA A 127 -15.15 -6.37 12.98
N GLN A 128 -14.31 -5.39 12.67
CA GLN A 128 -14.29 -4.76 11.33
C GLN A 128 -13.76 -5.75 10.27
N CYS A 129 -12.73 -6.54 10.56
CA CYS A 129 -12.26 -7.59 9.66
C CYS A 129 -13.38 -8.59 9.30
N ARG A 130 -14.14 -9.04 10.29
CA ARG A 130 -15.30 -9.95 10.08
C ARG A 130 -16.39 -9.32 9.19
N ARG A 131 -16.55 -7.99 9.24
CA ARG A 131 -17.46 -7.29 8.31
C ARG A 131 -16.94 -7.34 6.87
N LEU A 132 -15.63 -7.23 6.66
CA LEU A 132 -15.00 -7.39 5.35
C LEU A 132 -15.14 -8.83 4.84
N ASP A 133 -14.93 -9.83 5.71
CA ASP A 133 -15.15 -11.25 5.39
C ASP A 133 -16.61 -11.49 4.95
N GLY A 134 -17.57 -11.00 5.73
CA GLY A 134 -19.01 -11.13 5.42
C GLY A 134 -19.43 -10.43 4.13
N ALA A 135 -18.69 -9.41 3.69
CA ALA A 135 -18.92 -8.71 2.44
C ALA A 135 -18.10 -9.29 1.27
N GLY A 136 -17.24 -10.28 1.50
CA GLY A 136 -16.38 -10.87 0.46
C GLY A 136 -15.29 -9.92 -0.06
N VAL A 137 -14.93 -8.90 0.72
CA VAL A 137 -13.94 -7.90 0.32
C VAL A 137 -12.53 -8.43 0.57
N HIS A 138 -11.64 -8.27 -0.41
CA HIS A 138 -10.23 -8.63 -0.26
C HIS A 138 -9.51 -7.69 0.70
N TYR A 139 -8.77 -8.23 1.67
CA TYR A 139 -7.96 -7.41 2.57
C TYR A 139 -6.76 -8.15 3.12
N SER A 140 -5.74 -7.39 3.48
CA SER A 140 -4.63 -7.84 4.30
C SER A 140 -4.59 -7.02 5.59
N VAL A 141 -3.99 -7.59 6.62
CA VAL A 141 -3.86 -6.93 7.92
C VAL A 141 -2.40 -6.84 8.31
N GLY A 142 -1.99 -5.77 8.96
CA GLY A 142 -0.63 -5.67 9.42
C GLY A 142 -0.46 -4.90 10.70
N VAL A 143 0.74 -5.02 11.24
CA VAL A 143 1.19 -4.33 12.45
C VAL A 143 2.56 -3.71 12.17
N VAL A 144 2.82 -2.54 12.76
CA VAL A 144 4.18 -1.98 12.76
C VAL A 144 5.05 -2.79 13.71
N GLY A 145 6.20 -3.27 13.23
CA GLY A 145 7.13 -4.17 13.93
C GLY A 145 7.92 -3.51 15.07
N GLN A 146 7.25 -2.69 15.88
CA GLN A 146 7.78 -2.24 17.15
C GLN A 146 7.88 -3.42 18.12
N ARG A 147 8.94 -3.51 18.92
CA ARG A 147 9.12 -4.63 19.86
C ARG A 147 7.95 -4.82 20.80
N GLU A 148 7.41 -3.72 21.31
CA GLU A 148 6.23 -3.68 22.17
C GLU A 148 4.93 -4.15 21.49
N HIS A 149 4.89 -4.20 20.16
CA HIS A 149 3.71 -4.67 19.40
C HIS A 149 3.72 -6.20 19.18
N HIS A 150 4.79 -6.92 19.52
CA HIS A 150 4.93 -8.34 19.18
C HIS A 150 3.80 -9.19 19.75
N ALA A 151 3.49 -9.03 21.06
CA ALA A 151 2.38 -9.75 21.70
C ALA A 151 1.03 -9.44 21.04
N ALA A 152 0.79 -8.18 20.66
CA ALA A 152 -0.42 -7.75 19.97
C ALA A 152 -0.51 -8.36 18.55
N ALA A 153 0.61 -8.52 17.86
CA ALA A 153 0.66 -9.16 16.54
C ALA A 153 0.36 -10.67 16.63
N ILE A 154 0.86 -11.36 17.65
CA ILE A 154 0.51 -12.77 17.92
C ILE A 154 -0.98 -12.90 18.18
N ALA A 155 -1.54 -12.07 19.06
CA ALA A 155 -2.97 -12.09 19.37
C ALA A 155 -3.83 -11.79 18.13
N LEU A 156 -3.40 -10.82 17.29
CA LEU A 156 -4.07 -10.51 16.04
C LEU A 156 -4.06 -11.72 15.09
N ARG A 157 -2.90 -12.39 14.90
CA ARG A 157 -2.80 -13.57 14.03
C ARG A 157 -3.72 -14.69 14.51
N ALA A 158 -3.79 -14.93 15.82
CA ALA A 158 -4.65 -15.95 16.42
C ALA A 158 -6.15 -15.63 16.29
N ALA A 159 -6.52 -14.34 16.24
CA ALA A 159 -7.92 -13.91 16.16
C ALA A 159 -8.48 -13.83 14.72
N LEU A 160 -7.63 -13.93 13.69
CA LEU A 160 -7.99 -13.86 12.28
C LEU A 160 -7.99 -15.25 11.63
N PRO A 161 -8.81 -15.46 10.58
CA PRO A 161 -8.77 -16.68 9.78
C PRO A 161 -7.37 -16.98 9.22
N PRO A 162 -6.97 -18.26 9.07
CA PRO A 162 -5.64 -18.62 8.55
C PRO A 162 -5.36 -18.05 7.16
N GLU A 163 -6.37 -17.92 6.33
CA GLU A 163 -6.31 -17.37 4.98
C GLU A 163 -6.09 -15.85 4.93
N THR A 164 -6.37 -15.13 6.02
CA THR A 164 -6.08 -13.70 6.11
C THR A 164 -4.58 -13.49 6.26
N TYR A 165 -3.95 -12.82 5.29
CA TYR A 165 -2.52 -12.53 5.38
C TYR A 165 -2.25 -11.44 6.42
N VAL A 166 -1.40 -11.78 7.39
CA VAL A 166 -0.91 -10.84 8.41
C VAL A 166 0.54 -10.48 8.09
N TRP A 167 0.78 -9.23 7.71
CA TRP A 167 2.12 -8.69 7.42
C TRP A 167 2.66 -7.85 8.58
N ILE A 168 3.99 -7.83 8.70
CA ILE A 168 4.69 -6.98 9.67
C ILE A 168 5.46 -5.90 8.92
N ASN A 169 5.21 -4.63 9.26
CA ASN A 169 5.95 -3.51 8.69
C ASN A 169 7.19 -3.21 9.51
N ALA A 170 8.36 -3.61 9.03
CA ALA A 170 9.61 -3.41 9.75
C ALA A 170 9.89 -1.93 10.01
N VAL A 171 10.29 -1.61 11.23
CA VAL A 171 10.74 -0.27 11.62
C VAL A 171 12.16 -0.08 11.10
N LYS A 172 12.34 0.85 10.18
CA LYS A 172 13.60 0.99 9.42
C LYS A 172 14.79 1.52 10.24
N THR A 173 14.51 2.05 11.42
CA THR A 173 15.52 2.51 12.39
C THR A 173 15.89 1.43 13.41
N LEU A 174 15.20 0.29 13.44
CA LEU A 174 15.51 -0.82 14.35
C LEU A 174 16.43 -1.83 13.67
N ALA A 175 17.48 -2.24 14.37
CA ALA A 175 18.22 -3.45 14.06
C ALA A 175 17.54 -4.62 14.81
N TYR A 176 16.94 -5.53 14.07
CA TYR A 176 16.36 -6.75 14.63
C TYR A 176 17.44 -7.79 14.85
N THR A 177 17.43 -8.45 16.01
CA THR A 177 18.29 -9.63 16.27
C THR A 177 17.82 -10.82 15.46
N ALA A 178 18.63 -11.90 15.41
CA ALA A 178 18.24 -13.13 14.73
C ALA A 178 16.96 -13.74 15.33
N ASP A 179 16.85 -13.71 16.68
CA ASP A 179 15.66 -14.22 17.38
C ASP A 179 14.43 -13.37 17.11
N GLU A 180 14.56 -12.05 17.06
CA GLU A 180 13.48 -11.15 16.69
C GLU A 180 13.04 -11.36 15.23
N LEU A 181 13.99 -11.55 14.32
CA LEU A 181 13.68 -11.87 12.92
C LEU A 181 12.89 -13.20 12.82
N ALA A 182 13.33 -14.22 13.56
CA ALA A 182 12.63 -15.50 13.62
C ALA A 182 11.21 -15.35 14.20
N ALA A 183 11.07 -14.62 15.32
CA ALA A 183 9.80 -14.40 15.99
C ALA A 183 8.79 -13.63 15.09
N TRP A 184 9.23 -12.60 14.38
CA TRP A 184 8.39 -11.89 13.43
C TRP A 184 8.07 -12.72 12.18
N THR A 185 9.02 -13.54 11.71
CA THR A 185 8.81 -14.44 10.56
C THR A 185 7.79 -15.54 10.86
N ALA A 186 7.65 -15.95 12.12
CA ALA A 186 6.61 -16.89 12.54
C ALA A 186 5.18 -16.31 12.38
N ILE A 187 5.03 -14.98 12.38
CA ILE A 187 3.76 -14.29 12.15
C ILE A 187 3.60 -13.94 10.66
N ASP A 188 4.65 -13.36 10.06
CA ASP A 188 4.69 -12.94 8.65
C ASP A 188 5.83 -13.68 7.93
N PRO A 189 5.55 -14.74 7.16
CA PRO A 189 6.58 -15.47 6.42
C PRO A 189 7.40 -14.61 5.47
N LEU A 190 6.87 -13.44 5.06
CA LEU A 190 7.55 -12.49 4.19
C LEU A 190 8.27 -11.36 4.94
N PHE A 191 8.34 -11.41 6.27
CA PHE A 191 8.95 -10.35 7.08
C PHE A 191 10.39 -10.04 6.67
N ALA A 192 11.16 -11.06 6.33
CA ALA A 192 12.55 -10.89 5.88
C ALA A 192 12.69 -9.99 4.63
N LEU A 193 11.69 -9.95 3.75
CA LEU A 193 11.64 -9.01 2.62
C LEU A 193 11.55 -7.56 3.12
N ASN A 194 10.70 -7.33 4.10
CA ASN A 194 10.44 -5.99 4.62
C ASN A 194 11.50 -5.50 5.60
N ALA A 195 12.20 -6.40 6.30
CA ALA A 195 13.27 -6.05 7.23
C ALA A 195 14.56 -5.59 6.55
N ARG A 196 14.70 -5.82 5.25
CA ARG A 196 15.91 -5.50 4.47
C ARG A 196 15.82 -4.15 3.75
N ARG A 197 17.00 -3.62 3.41
CA ARG A 197 17.19 -2.57 2.42
C ARG A 197 17.71 -3.20 1.14
N TRP A 198 17.01 -2.97 0.03
CA TRP A 198 17.32 -3.60 -1.26
C TRP A 198 18.14 -2.64 -2.09
N PRO A 199 19.33 -3.03 -2.59
CA PRO A 199 20.09 -2.21 -3.51
C PRO A 199 19.24 -1.84 -4.72
N SER A 200 19.09 -0.54 -5.01
CA SER A 200 18.18 -0.11 -6.08
C SER A 200 18.81 0.81 -7.10
N ARG A 201 19.92 1.48 -6.79
CA ARG A 201 20.55 2.39 -7.74
C ARG A 201 20.99 1.64 -9.01
N GLY A 202 20.55 2.13 -10.15
CA GLY A 202 20.84 1.54 -11.45
C GLY A 202 20.01 0.30 -11.78
N GLN A 203 19.21 -0.22 -10.84
CA GLN A 203 18.39 -1.41 -11.06
C GLN A 203 17.15 -1.11 -11.90
N ALA A 204 16.76 -2.06 -12.74
CA ALA A 204 15.48 -2.05 -13.43
C ALA A 204 14.33 -2.15 -12.42
N CYS A 205 13.30 -1.35 -12.66
CA CYS A 205 12.15 -1.22 -11.76
C CYS A 205 10.93 -0.78 -12.55
N GLY A 206 9.77 -1.44 -12.35
CA GLY A 206 8.51 -1.07 -12.98
C GLY A 206 7.99 0.31 -12.61
N ALA A 207 8.59 0.95 -11.58
CA ALA A 207 8.19 2.29 -11.16
C ALA A 207 8.58 3.37 -12.18
N GLY A 208 7.58 4.14 -12.65
CA GLY A 208 7.70 5.14 -13.72
C GLY A 208 7.33 4.61 -15.11
N GLU A 209 6.97 3.34 -15.21
CA GLU A 209 6.50 2.67 -16.42
C GLU A 209 5.16 1.94 -16.18
N ARG A 210 5.17 0.91 -15.33
CA ARG A 210 4.02 0.04 -15.01
C ARG A 210 3.31 0.47 -13.73
N VAL A 211 3.96 1.27 -12.91
CA VAL A 211 3.40 1.87 -11.70
C VAL A 211 3.91 3.30 -11.56
N ILE A 212 3.03 4.21 -11.20
CA ILE A 212 3.35 5.62 -10.94
C ILE A 212 2.77 6.07 -9.61
N SER A 213 3.40 7.07 -9.00
CA SER A 213 2.82 7.82 -7.90
C SER A 213 2.26 9.13 -8.42
N VAL A 214 1.06 9.50 -7.96
CA VAL A 214 0.37 10.71 -8.40
C VAL A 214 -0.03 11.54 -7.19
N ASP A 215 0.40 12.80 -7.16
CA ASP A 215 -0.01 13.78 -6.16
C ASP A 215 -1.39 14.37 -6.50
N GLY A 216 -2.02 15.08 -5.55
CA GLY A 216 -3.36 15.65 -5.75
C GLY A 216 -3.51 16.65 -6.88
N ASP A 217 -2.41 17.33 -7.26
CA ASP A 217 -2.35 18.25 -8.41
C ASP A 217 -2.11 17.55 -9.76
N GLY A 218 -1.98 16.22 -9.74
CA GLY A 218 -1.68 15.40 -10.92
C GLY A 218 -0.20 15.23 -11.20
N THR A 219 0.70 15.78 -10.39
CA THR A 219 2.14 15.58 -10.56
C THR A 219 2.46 14.09 -10.49
N MET A 220 3.04 13.57 -11.57
CA MET A 220 3.47 12.19 -11.68
C MET A 220 4.91 12.03 -11.21
N ARG A 221 5.14 11.03 -10.38
CA ARG A 221 6.49 10.58 -9.98
C ARG A 221 6.63 9.11 -10.30
N ARG A 222 7.86 8.65 -10.48
CA ARG A 222 8.09 7.21 -10.67
C ARG A 222 7.66 6.40 -9.44
N CYS A 223 7.94 6.89 -8.23
CA CYS A 223 7.47 6.29 -6.97
C CYS A 223 7.45 7.37 -5.86
N HIS A 224 6.88 7.05 -4.70
CA HIS A 224 6.79 7.97 -3.56
C HIS A 224 8.14 8.46 -2.99
N PHE A 225 9.24 7.75 -3.28
CA PHE A 225 10.56 8.02 -2.70
C PHE A 225 11.49 8.81 -3.62
N ILE A 226 11.11 8.99 -4.86
CA ILE A 226 11.85 9.79 -5.85
C ILE A 226 11.08 11.07 -6.09
N ARG A 227 11.68 12.21 -5.74
CA ARG A 227 11.01 13.53 -5.74
C ARG A 227 10.84 14.12 -7.14
N GLU A 228 11.71 13.75 -8.06
CA GLU A 228 11.72 14.29 -9.42
C GLU A 228 10.41 13.92 -10.13
N PRO A 229 9.66 14.94 -10.62
CA PRO A 229 8.49 14.71 -11.45
C PRO A 229 8.88 14.06 -12.77
N ILE A 230 8.02 13.19 -13.29
CA ILE A 230 8.17 12.61 -14.62
C ILE A 230 7.13 13.15 -15.61
N GLY A 231 6.14 13.88 -15.14
CA GLY A 231 5.06 14.45 -15.93
C GLY A 231 3.91 14.92 -15.05
N ASN A 232 2.77 15.19 -15.70
CA ASN A 232 1.51 15.48 -15.01
C ASN A 232 0.40 14.64 -15.63
N LEU A 233 -0.39 13.96 -14.81
CA LEU A 233 -1.45 13.02 -15.20
C LEU A 233 -2.54 13.71 -16.05
N TYR A 234 -2.71 15.00 -15.89
CA TYR A 234 -3.74 15.80 -16.57
C TYR A 234 -3.23 16.48 -17.86
N ALA A 235 -1.96 16.28 -18.22
CA ALA A 235 -1.43 16.72 -19.51
C ALA A 235 -1.96 15.82 -20.63
N ALA A 236 -2.16 16.39 -21.84
CA ALA A 236 -2.68 15.65 -22.98
C ALA A 236 -1.78 14.48 -23.43
N ASP A 237 -0.48 14.58 -23.16
CA ASP A 237 0.54 13.61 -23.56
C ASP A 237 1.18 12.86 -22.36
N TRP A 238 0.48 12.79 -21.23
CA TRP A 238 0.97 12.20 -19.98
C TRP A 238 1.54 10.79 -20.16
N GLU A 239 1.01 10.01 -21.09
CA GLU A 239 1.43 8.62 -21.37
C GLU A 239 2.89 8.55 -21.86
N ARG A 240 3.42 9.62 -22.49
CA ARG A 240 4.83 9.71 -22.90
C ARG A 240 5.80 9.66 -21.74
N ALA A 241 5.32 9.97 -20.54
CA ALA A 241 6.11 9.87 -19.31
C ALA A 241 6.30 8.41 -18.83
N LEU A 242 5.51 7.46 -19.34
CA LEU A 242 5.58 6.05 -18.94
C LEU A 242 6.70 5.33 -19.71
N THR A 243 7.93 5.45 -19.22
CA THR A 243 9.10 4.82 -19.85
C THR A 243 9.96 4.10 -18.83
N PRO A 244 10.65 3.02 -19.22
CA PRO A 244 11.63 2.35 -18.35
C PRO A 244 12.68 3.33 -17.87
N ARG A 245 12.98 3.29 -16.56
CA ARG A 245 14.01 4.15 -15.92
C ARG A 245 14.72 3.39 -14.84
N ALA A 246 16.05 3.44 -14.83
CA ALA A 246 16.86 2.94 -13.73
C ALA A 246 16.56 3.71 -12.43
N CYS A 247 16.58 3.02 -11.30
CA CYS A 247 16.35 3.66 -10.01
C CYS A 247 17.52 4.58 -9.63
N THR A 248 17.22 5.78 -9.14
CA THR A 248 18.24 6.77 -8.70
C THR A 248 18.55 6.65 -7.20
N ALA A 249 17.67 6.04 -6.40
CA ALA A 249 17.88 5.83 -4.97
C ALA A 249 18.94 4.75 -4.71
N ILE A 250 19.74 4.92 -3.64
CA ILE A 250 20.79 3.95 -3.27
C ILE A 250 20.16 2.62 -2.90
N ASP A 251 19.11 2.65 -2.08
CA ASP A 251 18.38 1.49 -1.63
C ASP A 251 16.86 1.73 -1.63
N CYS A 252 16.11 0.64 -1.63
CA CYS A 252 14.67 0.63 -1.50
C CYS A 252 14.26 -0.25 -0.31
N HIS A 253 13.37 0.26 0.56
CA HIS A 253 13.03 -0.41 1.81
C HIS A 253 11.53 -0.35 2.17
N CYS A 254 10.70 0.23 1.32
CA CYS A 254 9.25 0.25 1.51
C CYS A 254 8.58 -0.70 0.54
N HIS A 255 7.55 -1.42 0.99
CA HIS A 255 6.84 -2.41 0.17
C HIS A 255 6.40 -1.84 -1.18
N ILE A 256 5.71 -0.70 -1.19
CA ILE A 256 5.25 -0.05 -2.43
C ILE A 256 6.38 0.48 -3.34
N GLY A 257 7.63 0.32 -2.92
CA GLY A 257 8.82 0.62 -3.73
C GLY A 257 9.51 -0.66 -4.17
N TYR A 258 10.04 -1.45 -3.21
CA TYR A 258 10.84 -2.63 -3.56
C TYR A 258 10.03 -3.73 -4.28
N ALA A 259 8.70 -3.76 -4.09
CA ALA A 259 7.83 -4.71 -4.77
C ALA A 259 7.90 -4.60 -6.31
N HIS A 260 8.38 -3.48 -6.82
CA HIS A 260 8.51 -3.20 -8.25
C HIS A 260 9.94 -3.34 -8.78
N LEU A 261 10.93 -3.70 -7.93
CA LEU A 261 12.28 -4.04 -8.40
C LEU A 261 12.24 -5.35 -9.16
N ASP A 262 12.63 -5.33 -10.43
CA ASP A 262 12.45 -6.48 -11.34
C ASP A 262 13.22 -7.71 -10.86
N TYR A 263 14.45 -7.54 -10.32
CA TYR A 263 15.25 -8.65 -9.84
C TYR A 263 14.70 -9.37 -8.60
N LEU A 264 13.73 -8.77 -7.88
CA LEU A 264 13.06 -9.41 -6.74
C LEU A 264 11.92 -10.31 -7.18
N GLU A 265 11.45 -10.20 -8.40
CA GLU A 265 10.36 -10.98 -8.98
C GLU A 265 9.09 -11.05 -8.11
N LEU A 266 8.83 -10.02 -7.28
CA LEU A 266 7.72 -10.02 -6.34
C LEU A 266 6.33 -9.99 -7.00
N HIS A 267 6.28 -9.71 -8.31
CA HIS A 267 5.07 -9.94 -9.11
C HIS A 267 4.64 -11.43 -9.12
N LYS A 268 5.58 -12.38 -8.92
CA LYS A 268 5.25 -13.82 -8.75
C LYS A 268 4.71 -14.12 -7.35
N VAL A 269 5.15 -13.35 -6.35
CA VAL A 269 4.74 -13.52 -4.94
C VAL A 269 3.36 -12.92 -4.68
N PHE A 270 3.08 -11.76 -5.25
CA PHE A 270 1.84 -11.03 -4.97
C PHE A 270 0.82 -11.12 -6.13
N ALA A 271 1.25 -11.47 -7.34
CA ALA A 271 0.38 -11.50 -8.52
C ALA A 271 -0.54 -10.28 -8.59
N ASN A 272 -1.86 -10.48 -8.62
CA ASN A 272 -2.85 -9.40 -8.63
C ASN A 272 -3.09 -8.75 -7.26
N GLY A 273 -2.53 -9.29 -6.18
CA GLY A 273 -2.68 -8.80 -4.80
C GLY A 273 -1.60 -7.82 -4.35
N LEU A 274 -0.82 -7.25 -5.26
CA LEU A 274 0.32 -6.40 -4.92
C LEU A 274 -0.09 -5.09 -4.25
N LEU A 275 -1.16 -4.46 -4.69
CA LEU A 275 -1.63 -3.17 -4.17
C LEU A 275 -2.17 -3.28 -2.74
N GLU A 276 -2.89 -4.35 -2.44
CA GLU A 276 -3.44 -4.64 -1.12
C GLU A 276 -2.50 -5.50 -0.26
N ARG A 277 -1.30 -5.81 -0.79
CA ARG A 277 -0.28 -6.63 -0.12
C ARG A 277 -0.80 -8.02 0.27
N ILE A 278 -1.48 -8.67 -0.65
CA ILE A 278 -1.97 -10.06 -0.48
C ILE A 278 -1.12 -10.98 -1.35
N PRO A 279 -0.23 -11.80 -0.77
CA PRO A 279 0.55 -12.76 -1.54
C PRO A 279 -0.30 -13.96 -1.98
N VAL A 280 0.17 -14.68 -3.00
CA VAL A 280 -0.43 -15.94 -3.41
C VAL A 280 -0.37 -16.96 -2.28
N PRO A 281 -1.28 -17.98 -2.24
CA PRO A 281 -1.37 -18.91 -1.13
C PRO A 281 -0.05 -19.62 -0.80
N GLU A 282 0.71 -20.05 -1.80
CA GLU A 282 2.00 -20.74 -1.63
C GLU A 282 3.02 -19.85 -0.92
N ALA A 283 3.05 -18.56 -1.24
CA ALA A 283 3.96 -17.60 -0.62
C ALA A 283 3.55 -17.27 0.82
N ARG A 284 2.24 -17.31 1.15
CA ARG A 284 1.75 -17.16 2.54
C ARG A 284 2.21 -18.29 3.43
N ALA A 285 2.33 -19.50 2.89
CA ALA A 285 2.82 -20.67 3.60
C ALA A 285 4.36 -20.70 3.74
N GLY A 286 5.07 -19.68 3.26
CA GLY A 286 6.53 -19.62 3.28
C GLY A 286 7.23 -20.53 2.26
N HIS A 287 6.45 -21.18 1.38
CA HIS A 287 6.99 -22.07 0.35
C HIS A 287 7.47 -21.28 -0.87
N GLY A 288 8.63 -21.66 -1.38
CA GLY A 288 9.13 -21.17 -2.68
C GLY A 288 9.81 -19.80 -2.69
N LEU A 289 9.90 -19.10 -1.55
CA LEU A 289 10.56 -17.82 -1.49
C LEU A 289 12.08 -17.99 -1.39
N ARG A 290 12.77 -18.04 -2.53
CA ARG A 290 14.21 -17.86 -2.56
C ARG A 290 14.52 -16.37 -2.58
N LEU A 291 14.83 -15.81 -1.41
CA LEU A 291 15.34 -14.44 -1.38
C LEU A 291 16.67 -14.37 -2.13
N PRO A 292 16.87 -13.34 -2.99
CA PRO A 292 18.17 -13.12 -3.60
C PRO A 292 19.24 -13.02 -2.51
N VAL A 293 20.32 -13.76 -2.65
CA VAL A 293 21.49 -13.62 -1.79
C VAL A 293 22.13 -12.29 -2.16
N LEU A 294 21.99 -11.29 -1.27
CA LEU A 294 22.71 -10.03 -1.44
C LEU A 294 24.19 -10.33 -1.28
N GLN A 295 24.96 -10.24 -2.37
CA GLN A 295 26.40 -10.25 -2.27
C GLN A 295 26.84 -9.05 -1.39
N PRO A 296 27.79 -9.25 -0.45
CA PRO A 296 28.35 -8.14 0.32
C PRO A 296 28.87 -7.09 -0.67
N ARG A 297 28.47 -5.82 -0.49
CA ARG A 297 29.14 -4.75 -1.23
C ARG A 297 30.60 -4.75 -0.83
N GLU A 298 31.51 -4.99 -1.76
CA GLU A 298 32.90 -4.59 -1.58
C GLU A 298 32.90 -3.11 -1.21
N ARG A 299 33.40 -2.80 -0.02
CA ARG A 299 33.60 -1.41 0.38
C ARG A 299 34.70 -0.88 -0.53
N GLY A 300 34.31 -0.16 -1.56
CA GLY A 300 35.23 0.59 -2.37
C GLY A 300 36.04 1.53 -1.48
N SER A 301 37.33 1.35 -1.52
CA SER A 301 38.37 2.19 -0.93
C SER A 301 38.26 3.63 -1.38
#